data_9b68e8a33aff98016cd21bde713bc2ea
#
_entry.id   9b68e8a33aff98016cd21bde713bc2ea
#
_cell.length_a   1.000
_cell.length_b   1.000
_cell.length_c   1.000
_cell.angle_alpha   90.00
_cell.angle_beta   90.00
_cell.angle_gamma   90.00
#
_symmetry.space_group_name_H-M   'P 1'
#
loop_
_entity.id
_entity.type
_entity.pdbx_description
1 polymer ?
#
loop_
_entity_poly.entity_id
_entity_poly.type
_entity_poly.pdbx_seq_one_letter_code
_entity_poly.pdbx_strand_id
1 'polypeptide(L)'
;MLKFLVKGQKIEILEREVIASDQIAFVTLKFVFDGDWKKFHKVVQFTQCDETYNRVLCTDGLSCLLPAELHAGAVKLSVFGYDADNTEGLRATTVPVTLHIRSSGFVGEDTDSPIPPTPDLYTQLLQKIGKVQHGKDGADGKDGKDGLSAYELAVENGFTGTLAEWL
;
A
#
# COMPACT_ATOMS: atom_id res chain seq x y z
N MET A 1 20.44 -9.39 -4.09
CA MET A 1 19.13 -8.85 -3.62
C MET A 1 19.15 -8.81 -2.10
N LEU A 2 18.74 -7.71 -1.51
CA LEU A 2 18.67 -7.58 -0.05
C LEU A 2 17.37 -8.19 0.47
N LYS A 3 17.47 -9.08 1.46
CA LYS A 3 16.29 -9.75 2.03
C LYS A 3 16.35 -9.75 3.56
N PHE A 4 15.22 -9.46 4.16
CA PHE A 4 15.07 -9.29 5.59
C PHE A 4 13.93 -10.15 6.13
N LEU A 5 14.10 -10.68 7.35
CA LEU A 5 13.04 -11.28 8.13
C LEU A 5 12.69 -10.35 9.30
N VAL A 6 11.42 -10.00 9.40
CA VAL A 6 10.88 -9.23 10.52
C VAL A 6 10.06 -10.18 11.39
N LYS A 7 10.54 -10.40 12.62
CA LYS A 7 9.91 -11.28 13.60
C LYS A 7 9.79 -10.57 14.93
N GLY A 8 8.56 -10.40 15.42
CA GLY A 8 8.30 -9.56 16.58
C GLY A 8 8.89 -8.15 16.38
N GLN A 9 9.76 -7.71 17.25
CA GLN A 9 10.43 -6.40 17.17
C GLN A 9 11.86 -6.46 16.58
N LYS A 10 12.24 -7.57 15.97
CA LYS A 10 13.59 -7.79 15.46
C LYS A 10 13.61 -7.88 13.94
N ILE A 11 14.65 -7.33 13.33
CA ILE A 11 14.97 -7.50 11.91
C ILE A 11 16.22 -8.37 11.80
N GLU A 12 16.14 -9.41 10.99
CA GLU A 12 17.28 -10.26 10.62
C GLU A 12 17.58 -10.09 9.13
N ILE A 13 18.86 -9.97 8.78
CA ILE A 13 19.27 -9.90 7.38
C ILE A 13 19.49 -11.32 6.88
N LEU A 14 18.63 -11.78 5.98
CA LEU A 14 18.70 -13.12 5.39
C LEU A 14 19.68 -13.17 4.22
N GLU A 15 19.65 -12.14 3.36
CA GLU A 15 20.54 -12.03 2.20
C GLU A 15 21.17 -10.65 2.18
N ARG A 16 22.48 -10.60 1.98
CA ARG A 16 23.27 -9.37 1.89
C ARG A 16 23.76 -9.17 0.46
N GLU A 17 23.79 -7.93 0.04
CA GLU A 17 24.36 -7.49 -1.22
C GLU A 17 25.16 -6.21 -0.95
N VAL A 18 26.17 -5.97 -1.76
CA VAL A 18 26.91 -4.71 -1.72
C VAL A 18 26.00 -3.61 -2.26
N ILE A 19 25.83 -2.56 -1.50
CA ILE A 19 25.09 -1.38 -1.88
C ILE A 19 26.09 -0.28 -2.23
N ALA A 20 26.02 0.26 -3.45
CA ALA A 20 26.77 1.45 -3.84
C ALA A 20 25.88 2.71 -3.66
N SER A 21 26.50 3.85 -3.36
CA SER A 21 25.83 5.16 -3.37
C SER A 21 25.44 5.58 -4.81
N ASP A 22 24.79 6.71 -4.94
CA ASP A 22 24.44 7.36 -6.21
C ASP A 22 23.57 6.48 -7.15
N GLN A 23 22.85 5.53 -6.58
CA GLN A 23 21.90 4.70 -7.31
C GLN A 23 20.49 5.29 -7.23
N ILE A 24 19.73 5.21 -8.31
CA ILE A 24 18.34 5.66 -8.39
C ILE A 24 17.48 4.48 -8.82
N ALA A 25 16.49 4.11 -7.97
CA ALA A 25 15.49 3.07 -8.22
C ALA A 25 16.08 1.69 -8.66
N PHE A 26 17.33 1.39 -8.27
CA PHE A 26 18.03 0.18 -8.67
C PHE A 26 18.01 -0.91 -7.60
N VAL A 27 18.19 -0.53 -6.33
CA VAL A 27 18.25 -1.47 -5.21
C VAL A 27 16.87 -1.69 -4.62
N THR A 28 16.39 -2.92 -4.67
CA THR A 28 15.13 -3.35 -4.05
C THR A 28 15.40 -4.15 -2.80
N LEU A 29 14.71 -3.79 -1.73
CA LEU A 29 14.70 -4.53 -0.47
C LEU A 29 13.42 -5.38 -0.41
N LYS A 30 13.58 -6.66 -0.01
CA LYS A 30 12.46 -7.58 0.21
C LYS A 30 12.36 -7.97 1.67
N PHE A 31 11.15 -8.08 2.15
CA PHE A 31 10.84 -8.38 3.54
C PHE A 31 9.96 -9.62 3.63
N VAL A 32 10.24 -10.44 4.62
CA VAL A 32 9.38 -11.53 5.08
C VAL A 32 8.92 -11.15 6.48
N PHE A 33 7.64 -11.24 6.73
CA PHE A 33 7.04 -10.89 8.02
C PHE A 33 6.46 -12.15 8.68
N ASP A 34 6.62 -12.25 9.99
CA ASP A 34 5.92 -13.27 10.76
C ASP A 34 4.41 -13.00 10.89
N GLY A 35 3.69 -13.92 11.55
CA GLY A 35 2.24 -13.87 11.66
C GLY A 35 1.70 -12.62 12.35
N ASP A 36 2.45 -12.07 13.30
CA ASP A 36 2.02 -10.92 14.11
C ASP A 36 1.94 -9.63 13.28
N TRP A 37 2.73 -9.56 12.21
CA TRP A 37 2.77 -8.42 11.32
C TRP A 37 1.69 -8.43 10.22
N LYS A 38 0.94 -9.49 10.04
CA LYS A 38 -0.03 -9.63 8.92
C LYS A 38 -1.07 -8.52 8.88
N LYS A 39 -1.57 -8.11 10.02
CA LYS A 39 -2.62 -7.09 10.14
C LYS A 39 -2.14 -5.65 9.94
N PHE A 40 -0.84 -5.40 9.95
CA PHE A 40 -0.29 -4.05 9.89
C PHE A 40 -0.05 -3.59 8.45
N HIS A 41 -0.35 -2.32 8.20
CA HIS A 41 0.24 -1.57 7.10
C HIS A 41 1.68 -1.23 7.47
N LYS A 42 2.62 -1.55 6.61
CA LYS A 42 4.05 -1.56 6.93
C LYS A 42 4.79 -0.44 6.22
N VAL A 43 5.65 0.23 6.96
CA VAL A 43 6.54 1.28 6.45
C VAL A 43 7.96 0.96 6.87
N VAL A 44 8.87 1.02 5.93
CA VAL A 44 10.31 0.92 6.18
C VAL A 44 10.86 2.32 6.35
N GLN A 45 11.61 2.51 7.40
CA GLN A 45 12.25 3.77 7.73
C GLN A 45 13.77 3.63 7.66
N PHE A 46 14.39 4.54 6.94
CA PHE A 46 15.83 4.67 6.82
C PHE A 46 16.28 5.95 7.51
N THR A 47 17.29 5.87 8.37
CA THR A 47 17.85 7.05 9.06
C THR A 47 19.34 7.13 8.80
N GLN A 48 19.81 8.28 8.33
CA GLN A 48 21.22 8.59 8.09
C GLN A 48 21.47 10.07 8.39
N CYS A 49 22.49 10.39 9.17
CA CYS A 49 22.89 11.77 9.51
C CYS A 49 21.71 12.66 9.96
N ASP A 50 20.86 12.14 10.86
CA ASP A 50 19.66 12.80 11.40
C ASP A 50 18.51 13.03 10.38
N GLU A 51 18.69 12.63 9.13
CA GLU A 51 17.62 12.60 8.13
C GLU A 51 16.92 11.25 8.10
N THR A 52 15.63 11.29 7.82
CA THR A 52 14.77 10.10 7.84
C THR A 52 13.95 10.02 6.56
N TYR A 53 14.03 8.86 5.91
CA TYR A 53 13.30 8.54 4.70
C TYR A 53 12.37 7.35 4.94
N ASN A 54 11.09 7.50 4.60
CA ASN A 54 10.10 6.46 4.77
C ASN A 54 9.72 5.84 3.42
N ARG A 55 9.55 4.53 3.38
CA ARG A 55 9.05 3.79 2.22
C ARG A 55 7.87 2.91 2.63
N VAL A 56 6.69 3.21 2.09
CA VAL A 56 5.54 2.32 2.17
C VAL A 56 5.84 1.09 1.32
N LEU A 57 5.67 -0.11 1.87
CA LEU A 57 5.89 -1.32 1.10
C LEU A 57 4.95 -1.38 -0.11
N CYS A 58 5.46 -1.88 -1.23
CA CYS A 58 4.72 -2.01 -2.48
C CYS A 58 3.43 -2.82 -2.31
N THR A 59 2.63 -2.92 -3.37
CA THR A 59 1.34 -3.63 -3.37
C THR A 59 1.43 -5.09 -2.96
N ASP A 60 2.59 -5.71 -3.12
CA ASP A 60 2.88 -7.04 -2.57
C ASP A 60 3.02 -7.02 -1.03
N GLY A 61 3.10 -5.82 -0.42
CA GLY A 61 3.33 -5.61 1.01
C GLY A 61 4.69 -6.10 1.50
N LEU A 62 5.60 -6.48 0.63
CA LEU A 62 6.83 -7.20 0.92
C LEU A 62 8.09 -6.51 0.39
N SER A 63 8.00 -5.49 -0.45
CA SER A 63 9.17 -4.85 -1.04
C SER A 63 9.10 -3.32 -1.08
N CYS A 64 10.27 -2.69 -1.09
CA CYS A 64 10.44 -1.26 -1.37
C CYS A 64 11.78 -0.98 -2.04
N LEU A 65 11.88 0.18 -2.66
CA LEU A 65 13.15 0.69 -3.20
C LEU A 65 13.98 1.36 -2.11
N LEU A 66 15.29 1.23 -2.20
CA LEU A 66 16.20 2.01 -1.38
C LEU A 66 16.08 3.50 -1.76
N PRO A 67 15.98 4.43 -0.79
CA PRO A 67 16.01 5.86 -1.09
C PRO A 67 17.29 6.26 -1.83
N ALA A 68 17.14 7.08 -2.89
CA ALA A 68 18.27 7.53 -3.69
C ALA A 68 19.11 8.60 -2.98
N GLU A 69 18.54 9.25 -1.98
CA GLU A 69 19.16 10.31 -1.16
C GLU A 69 20.20 9.76 -0.18
N LEU A 70 20.25 8.45 0.04
CA LEU A 70 21.17 7.83 0.97
C LEU A 70 22.60 7.83 0.41
N HIS A 71 23.53 8.39 1.19
CA HIS A 71 24.94 8.50 0.84
C HIS A 71 25.77 7.31 1.35
N ALA A 72 27.04 7.25 0.93
CA ALA A 72 27.99 6.28 1.47
C ALA A 72 28.12 6.42 2.98
N GLY A 73 28.08 5.31 3.70
CA GLY A 73 28.15 5.27 5.15
C GLY A 73 27.16 4.29 5.79
N ALA A 74 26.99 4.41 7.09
CA ALA A 74 26.06 3.61 7.86
C ALA A 74 24.64 4.18 7.78
N VAL A 75 23.67 3.31 7.54
CA VAL A 75 22.23 3.63 7.48
C VAL A 75 21.50 2.73 8.47
N LYS A 76 20.69 3.29 9.33
CA LYS A 76 19.79 2.53 10.19
C LYS A 76 18.51 2.24 9.46
N LEU A 77 18.10 0.97 9.39
CA LEU A 77 16.86 0.51 8.83
C LEU A 77 15.96 -0.03 9.94
N SER A 78 14.75 0.47 10.05
CA SER A 78 13.71 -0.03 10.95
C SER A 78 12.40 -0.22 10.18
N VAL A 79 11.50 -0.98 10.76
CA VAL A 79 10.14 -1.15 10.22
C VAL A 79 9.14 -0.77 11.30
N PHE A 80 8.13 -0.03 10.93
CA PHE A 80 6.97 0.16 11.76
C PHE A 80 5.69 -0.21 11.02
N GLY A 81 4.71 -0.65 11.76
CA GLY A 81 3.39 -1.00 11.26
C GLY A 81 2.32 -0.31 12.07
N TYR A 82 1.23 0.05 11.42
CA TYR A 82 0.04 0.58 12.06
C TYR A 82 -1.19 -0.20 11.60
N ASP A 83 -2.11 -0.38 12.52
CA ASP A 83 -3.38 -1.04 12.27
C ASP A 83 -4.42 0.04 11.93
N ALA A 84 -4.82 0.11 10.66
CA ALA A 84 -5.77 1.11 10.19
C ALA A 84 -7.20 0.87 10.71
N ASP A 85 -7.51 -0.38 11.05
CA ASP A 85 -8.83 -0.78 11.51
C ASP A 85 -9.01 -0.59 13.03
N ASN A 86 -7.90 -0.33 13.74
CA ASN A 86 -7.91 -0.16 15.18
C ASN A 86 -7.88 1.33 15.56
N THR A 87 -9.00 1.83 16.05
CA THR A 87 -9.17 3.20 16.54
C THR A 87 -8.28 3.54 17.75
N GLU A 88 -7.72 2.55 18.44
CA GLU A 88 -6.83 2.72 19.58
C GLU A 88 -5.37 3.03 19.19
N GLY A 89 -5.06 3.10 17.89
CA GLY A 89 -3.76 3.54 17.40
C GLY A 89 -2.62 2.54 17.65
N LEU A 90 -2.90 1.23 17.54
CA LEU A 90 -1.87 0.20 17.69
C LEU A 90 -0.74 0.38 16.68
N ARG A 91 0.49 0.46 17.20
CA ARG A 91 1.73 0.59 16.42
C ARG A 91 2.72 -0.52 16.78
N ALA A 92 3.17 -1.26 15.78
CA ALA A 92 4.31 -2.16 15.91
C ALA A 92 5.59 -1.46 15.43
N THR A 93 6.70 -1.70 16.10
CA THR A 93 8.02 -1.13 15.74
C THR A 93 9.11 -2.18 15.91
N THR A 94 10.21 -2.02 15.17
CA THR A 94 11.40 -2.87 15.30
C THR A 94 12.58 -2.11 15.86
N VAL A 95 13.51 -2.85 16.46
CA VAL A 95 14.87 -2.35 16.70
C VAL A 95 15.57 -2.19 15.34
N PRO A 96 16.30 -1.09 15.10
CA PRO A 96 16.94 -0.88 13.80
C PRO A 96 18.09 -1.85 13.56
N VAL A 97 18.30 -2.20 12.30
CA VAL A 97 19.50 -2.89 11.80
C VAL A 97 20.33 -1.91 10.97
N THR A 98 21.66 -2.07 11.00
CA THR A 98 22.57 -1.20 10.26
C THR A 98 22.93 -1.82 8.93
N LEU A 99 22.72 -1.04 7.85
CA LEU A 99 23.23 -1.28 6.50
C LEU A 99 24.47 -0.42 6.27
N HIS A 100 25.36 -0.88 5.38
CA HIS A 100 26.53 -0.10 4.97
C HIS A 100 26.47 0.14 3.47
N ILE A 101 26.39 1.41 3.07
CA ILE A 101 26.45 1.86 1.69
C ILE A 101 27.91 2.22 1.39
N ARG A 102 28.45 1.64 0.33
CA ARG A 102 29.81 1.94 -0.13
C ARG A 102 29.79 3.10 -1.12
N SER A 103 30.87 3.86 -1.16
CA SER A 103 31.04 4.88 -2.19
C SER A 103 31.01 4.23 -3.59
N SER A 104 30.24 4.79 -4.48
CA SER A 104 30.20 4.35 -5.89
C SER A 104 31.42 4.87 -6.65
N GLY A 105 31.67 4.29 -7.82
CA GLY A 105 32.63 4.84 -8.79
C GLY A 105 32.02 5.85 -9.75
N PHE A 106 30.76 6.24 -9.52
CA PHE A 106 30.08 7.21 -10.38
C PHE A 106 30.66 8.61 -10.17
N VAL A 107 31.11 9.21 -11.27
CA VAL A 107 31.54 10.61 -11.32
C VAL A 107 30.59 11.31 -12.28
N GLY A 108 29.61 12.02 -11.74
CA GLY A 108 28.70 12.83 -12.54
C GLY A 108 29.41 14.03 -13.14
N GLU A 109 29.21 14.30 -14.42
CA GLU A 109 29.73 15.50 -15.08
C GLU A 109 28.97 16.76 -14.68
N ASP A 110 27.77 16.63 -14.10
CA ASP A 110 26.93 17.74 -13.66
C ASP A 110 26.20 17.41 -12.37
N THR A 111 26.42 18.21 -11.37
CA THR A 111 25.70 18.19 -10.09
C THR A 111 24.26 18.67 -10.23
N ASP A 112 23.81 19.00 -11.41
CA ASP A 112 22.51 19.62 -11.69
C ASP A 112 21.38 18.63 -12.08
N SER A 113 21.67 17.34 -12.19
CA SER A 113 20.58 16.34 -12.26
C SER A 113 19.99 16.09 -10.88
N PRO A 114 18.85 16.70 -10.55
CA PRO A 114 18.31 16.52 -9.23
C PRO A 114 17.93 15.05 -9.00
N ILE A 115 18.48 14.48 -7.95
CA ILE A 115 18.03 13.18 -7.46
C ILE A 115 16.53 13.32 -7.15
N PRO A 116 15.66 12.48 -7.75
CA PRO A 116 14.25 12.57 -7.45
C PRO A 116 14.03 12.31 -5.96
N PRO A 117 13.45 13.26 -5.21
CA PRO A 117 13.28 13.11 -3.79
C PRO A 117 12.35 11.94 -3.49
N THR A 118 12.62 11.24 -2.39
CA THR A 118 11.68 10.25 -1.86
C THR A 118 10.38 10.97 -1.50
N PRO A 119 9.24 10.59 -2.07
CA PRO A 119 7.96 11.18 -1.67
C PRO A 119 7.74 11.01 -0.17
N ASP A 120 7.15 12.01 0.48
CA ASP A 120 6.76 11.89 1.87
C ASP A 120 5.73 10.75 2.07
N LEU A 121 5.56 10.34 3.32
CA LEU A 121 4.68 9.21 3.66
C LEU A 121 3.23 9.44 3.21
N TYR A 122 2.73 10.67 3.32
CA TYR A 122 1.37 11.02 2.91
C TYR A 122 1.19 10.87 1.39
N THR A 123 2.12 11.39 0.61
CA THR A 123 2.13 11.25 -0.86
C THR A 123 2.19 9.77 -1.27
N GLN A 124 3.04 8.96 -0.63
CA GLN A 124 3.12 7.52 -0.91
C GLN A 124 1.79 6.80 -0.59
N LEU A 125 1.11 7.16 0.49
CA LEU A 125 -0.19 6.60 0.86
C LEU A 125 -1.26 7.00 -0.14
N LEU A 126 -1.33 8.27 -0.56
CA LEU A 126 -2.27 8.73 -1.58
C LEU A 126 -2.06 8.01 -2.92
N GLN A 127 -0.82 7.80 -3.35
CA GLN A 127 -0.52 7.04 -4.56
C GLN A 127 -0.97 5.58 -4.46
N LYS A 128 -0.90 4.97 -3.28
CA LYS A 128 -1.42 3.63 -3.02
C LYS A 128 -2.95 3.59 -3.07
N ILE A 129 -3.62 4.55 -2.45
CA ILE A 129 -5.09 4.67 -2.42
C ILE A 129 -5.62 4.91 -3.84
N GLY A 130 -4.99 5.79 -4.62
CA GLY A 130 -5.38 6.07 -6.01
C GLY A 130 -5.26 4.87 -6.97
N LYS A 131 -4.51 3.84 -6.60
CA LYS A 131 -4.43 2.56 -7.33
C LYS A 131 -5.48 1.53 -6.90
N VAL A 132 -6.20 1.79 -5.81
CA VAL A 132 -7.37 0.98 -5.44
C VAL A 132 -8.47 1.34 -6.43
N GLN A 133 -8.75 0.43 -7.36
CA GLN A 133 -9.90 0.58 -8.24
C GLN A 133 -11.14 0.65 -7.34
N HIS A 134 -11.92 1.72 -7.48
CA HIS A 134 -13.26 1.74 -6.92
C HIS A 134 -13.97 0.48 -7.43
N GLY A 135 -14.61 -0.27 -6.53
CA GLY A 135 -15.44 -1.40 -6.92
C GLY A 135 -16.41 -0.93 -7.99
N LYS A 136 -16.70 -1.78 -8.98
CA LYS A 136 -17.75 -1.49 -9.98
C LYS A 136 -19.01 -1.11 -9.21
N ASP A 137 -19.61 -0.01 -9.63
CA ASP A 137 -20.93 0.37 -9.14
C ASP A 137 -21.85 -0.84 -9.26
N GLY A 138 -22.65 -1.09 -8.24
CA GLY A 138 -23.64 -2.16 -8.26
C GLY A 138 -24.52 -1.99 -9.50
N ALA A 139 -24.89 -3.11 -10.15
CA ALA A 139 -25.85 -3.05 -11.26
C ALA A 139 -27.13 -2.35 -10.78
N ASP A 140 -27.63 -1.45 -11.61
CA ASP A 140 -28.90 -0.79 -11.35
C ASP A 140 -29.97 -1.82 -10.97
N GLY A 141 -30.75 -1.51 -9.94
CA GLY A 141 -31.87 -2.35 -9.56
C GLY A 141 -32.79 -2.57 -10.77
N LYS A 142 -33.25 -3.81 -10.95
CA LYS A 142 -34.25 -4.09 -11.96
C LYS A 142 -35.49 -3.25 -11.67
N ASP A 143 -36.04 -2.64 -12.71
CA ASP A 143 -37.32 -1.94 -12.61
C ASP A 143 -38.35 -2.83 -11.94
N GLY A 144 -39.10 -2.25 -11.01
CA GLY A 144 -40.20 -2.95 -10.36
C GLY A 144 -41.20 -3.42 -11.42
N LYS A 145 -41.80 -4.59 -11.22
CA LYS A 145 -42.91 -5.03 -12.06
C LYS A 145 -44.03 -4.02 -11.96
N ASP A 146 -44.63 -3.70 -13.08
CA ASP A 146 -45.82 -2.86 -13.11
C ASP A 146 -46.87 -3.42 -12.16
N GLY A 147 -47.48 -2.55 -11.40
CA GLY A 147 -48.60 -2.93 -10.52
C GLY A 147 -49.77 -3.45 -11.35
N LEU A 148 -50.58 -4.31 -10.77
CA LEU A 148 -51.80 -4.80 -11.41
C LEU A 148 -52.71 -3.63 -11.83
N SER A 149 -53.24 -3.69 -13.04
CA SER A 149 -54.23 -2.73 -13.49
C SER A 149 -55.53 -2.82 -12.67
N ALA A 150 -56.33 -1.80 -12.68
CA ALA A 150 -57.60 -1.80 -11.97
C ALA A 150 -58.52 -2.97 -12.39
N TYR A 151 -58.47 -3.39 -13.63
CA TYR A 151 -59.17 -4.56 -14.15
C TYR A 151 -58.60 -5.87 -13.55
N GLU A 152 -57.30 -6.05 -13.53
CA GLU A 152 -56.68 -7.25 -12.94
C GLU A 152 -56.97 -7.37 -11.46
N LEU A 153 -56.97 -6.26 -10.73
CA LEU A 153 -57.39 -6.21 -9.33
C LEU A 153 -58.86 -6.59 -9.14
N ALA A 154 -59.73 -6.17 -10.07
CA ALA A 154 -61.15 -6.55 -10.02
C ALA A 154 -61.36 -8.05 -10.28
N VAL A 155 -60.60 -8.63 -11.21
CA VAL A 155 -60.64 -10.07 -11.51
C VAL A 155 -60.14 -10.87 -10.30
N GLU A 156 -59.06 -10.44 -9.64
CA GLU A 156 -58.58 -11.08 -8.39
C GLU A 156 -59.64 -11.02 -7.27
N ASN A 157 -60.43 -9.98 -7.24
CA ASN A 157 -61.54 -9.82 -6.27
C ASN A 157 -62.88 -10.43 -6.72
N GLY A 158 -62.83 -11.32 -7.75
CA GLY A 158 -64.00 -12.11 -8.13
C GLY A 158 -64.84 -11.55 -9.29
N PHE A 159 -64.38 -10.52 -9.98
CA PHE A 159 -65.03 -10.05 -11.20
C PHE A 159 -64.77 -11.06 -12.37
N THR A 160 -65.81 -11.53 -12.99
CA THR A 160 -65.78 -12.58 -14.04
C THR A 160 -66.10 -12.08 -15.45
N GLY A 161 -66.24 -10.78 -15.64
CA GLY A 161 -66.53 -10.16 -16.93
C GLY A 161 -65.24 -9.87 -17.76
N THR A 162 -65.44 -9.49 -19.00
CA THR A 162 -64.37 -9.04 -19.90
C THR A 162 -63.95 -7.61 -19.57
N LEU A 163 -62.78 -7.16 -20.08
CA LEU A 163 -62.31 -5.78 -19.93
C LEU A 163 -63.34 -4.75 -20.47
N ALA A 164 -64.07 -5.11 -21.57
CA ALA A 164 -65.10 -4.25 -22.15
C ALA A 164 -66.32 -4.12 -21.23
N GLU A 165 -66.60 -5.10 -20.41
CA GLU A 165 -67.70 -5.08 -19.43
C GLU A 165 -67.29 -4.41 -18.11
N TRP A 166 -65.97 -4.25 -17.89
CA TRP A 166 -65.40 -3.51 -16.74
C TRP A 166 -65.40 -1.99 -17.01
N LEU A 167 -65.13 -1.56 -18.25
CA LEU A 167 -65.09 -0.14 -18.65
C LEU A 167 -66.46 0.45 -18.79
#